data_e524eae1bc20f1c115b3c26cf1600485
#
_entry.id   e524eae1bc20f1c115b3c26cf1600485
#
_cell.length_a   1.000
_cell.length_b   1.000
_cell.length_c   1.000
_cell.angle_alpha   90.00
_cell.angle_beta   90.00
_cell.angle_gamma   90.00
#
_symmetry.space_group_name_H-M   'P 1'
#
loop_
_entity.id
_entity.type
_entity.pdbx_description
1 polymer ?
#
loop_
_entity_poly.entity_id
_entity_poly.type
_entity_poly.pdbx_seq_one_letter_code
_entity_poly.pdbx_strand_id
1 'polypeptide(L)'
;MQITDLLVPERVALNVQVTDKAMAIHAMVGMLDRTGCLRDAVEYEKNVLEREAQGTTGVGGGVAIPHGKSNAVLVPALAAVTLREAIDYQALDGAPVRLLFLIAAPDGANDLHIQVLARLAQLLMEPMFCEELKQAATPEEFLAVIAKREQGETAREARAEAVAEAALTEPRLAPRVLAVTACPTGIAHTYMAAEALEAEAAEMHIAIKVETNGADGVKNHLTEQEIENAECIIVAADKAVETARFAGKPVLRVPVSQALKDPEMLLHRALSGTAPLEPEDESVPGMGCNRKAGSAKDGA
;
A
#
# COMPACT_ATOMS: atom_id res chain seq x y z
N MET A 1 -4.28 0.32 15.30
CA MET A 1 -5.51 1.16 15.42
C MET A 1 -6.48 0.69 14.36
N GLN A 2 -7.74 0.46 14.72
CA GLN A 2 -8.79 0.00 13.81
C GLN A 2 -9.58 1.22 13.27
N ILE A 3 -10.23 1.07 12.13
CA ILE A 3 -11.13 2.08 11.56
C ILE A 3 -12.29 2.32 12.51
N THR A 4 -12.76 1.26 13.16
CA THR A 4 -13.82 1.30 14.18
C THR A 4 -13.43 2.03 15.46
N ASP A 5 -12.16 2.29 15.73
CA ASP A 5 -11.71 3.17 16.82
C ASP A 5 -11.96 4.65 16.49
N LEU A 6 -12.00 5.01 15.22
CA LEU A 6 -12.12 6.38 14.73
C LEU A 6 -13.52 6.73 14.21
N LEU A 7 -14.31 5.74 13.83
CA LEU A 7 -15.64 5.90 13.25
C LEU A 7 -16.69 5.38 14.25
N VAL A 8 -17.54 6.28 14.73
CA VAL A 8 -18.65 5.98 15.66
C VAL A 8 -20.00 6.20 14.96
N PRO A 9 -21.12 5.59 15.45
CA PRO A 9 -22.42 5.68 14.79
C PRO A 9 -22.87 7.13 14.50
N GLU A 10 -22.56 8.07 15.37
CA GLU A 10 -22.92 9.49 15.25
C GLU A 10 -22.19 10.21 14.09
N ARG A 11 -21.16 9.56 13.54
CA ARG A 11 -20.37 10.04 12.40
C ARG A 11 -20.62 9.24 11.11
N VAL A 12 -21.68 8.42 11.12
CA VAL A 12 -22.16 7.71 9.92
C VAL A 12 -23.53 8.25 9.55
N ALA A 13 -23.68 8.72 8.33
CA ALA A 13 -24.98 9.15 7.79
C ALA A 13 -25.29 8.44 6.46
N LEU A 14 -26.46 7.83 6.38
CA LEU A 14 -26.86 7.02 5.23
C LEU A 14 -27.89 7.76 4.39
N ASN A 15 -27.80 7.54 3.06
CA ASN A 15 -28.74 8.13 2.08
C ASN A 15 -28.83 9.65 2.15
N VAL A 16 -27.69 10.31 2.38
CA VAL A 16 -27.62 11.78 2.46
C VAL A 16 -27.91 12.38 1.08
N GLN A 17 -28.69 13.46 1.07
CA GLN A 17 -28.99 14.20 -0.16
C GLN A 17 -28.07 15.41 -0.27
N VAL A 18 -27.20 15.41 -1.25
CA VAL A 18 -26.28 16.51 -1.59
C VAL A 18 -26.21 16.64 -3.11
N THR A 19 -25.83 17.81 -3.59
CA THR A 19 -25.76 18.08 -5.05
C THR A 19 -24.33 18.05 -5.59
N ASP A 20 -23.34 18.25 -4.73
CA ASP A 20 -21.94 18.36 -5.12
C ASP A 20 -20.99 17.93 -3.99
N LYS A 21 -19.71 17.87 -4.33
CA LYS A 21 -18.66 17.43 -3.39
C LYS A 21 -18.47 18.40 -2.21
N ALA A 22 -18.66 19.70 -2.39
CA ALA A 22 -18.50 20.67 -1.32
C ALA A 22 -19.58 20.49 -0.25
N MET A 23 -20.84 20.28 -0.66
CA MET A 23 -21.93 19.96 0.26
C MET A 23 -21.71 18.63 0.98
N ALA A 24 -21.16 17.62 0.30
CA ALA A 24 -20.85 16.35 0.95
C ALA A 24 -19.76 16.53 2.03
N ILE A 25 -18.68 17.24 1.73
CA ILE A 25 -17.61 17.57 2.68
C ILE A 25 -18.18 18.38 3.85
N HIS A 26 -18.97 19.43 3.58
CA HIS A 26 -19.61 20.24 4.61
C HIS A 26 -20.46 19.40 5.59
N ALA A 27 -21.27 18.50 5.05
CA ALA A 27 -22.11 17.62 5.88
C ALA A 27 -21.26 16.72 6.81
N MET A 28 -20.16 16.17 6.29
CA MET A 28 -19.24 15.32 7.09
C MET A 28 -18.45 16.12 8.12
N VAL A 29 -17.98 17.32 7.79
CA VAL A 29 -17.35 18.23 8.75
C VAL A 29 -18.31 18.56 9.88
N GLY A 30 -19.58 18.84 9.57
CA GLY A 30 -20.60 19.08 10.58
C GLY A 30 -20.84 17.87 11.51
N MET A 31 -20.63 16.62 11.07
CA MET A 31 -20.69 15.45 11.97
C MET A 31 -19.49 15.40 12.91
N LEU A 32 -18.28 15.71 12.42
CA LEU A 32 -17.07 15.78 13.24
C LEU A 32 -17.15 16.89 14.28
N ASP A 33 -17.73 18.04 13.91
CA ASP A 33 -17.91 19.17 14.81
C ASP A 33 -18.90 18.85 15.95
N ARG A 34 -20.08 18.33 15.60
CA ARG A 34 -21.10 17.91 16.58
C ARG A 34 -20.59 16.85 17.57
N THR A 35 -19.63 16.04 17.18
CA THR A 35 -19.03 15.02 18.03
C THR A 35 -17.77 15.50 18.77
N GLY A 36 -17.47 16.80 18.72
CA GLY A 36 -16.38 17.41 19.48
C GLY A 36 -14.98 17.08 18.98
N CYS A 37 -14.83 16.65 17.73
CA CYS A 37 -13.53 16.32 17.17
C CYS A 37 -12.77 17.53 16.64
N LEU A 38 -13.46 18.63 16.39
CA LEU A 38 -12.91 19.85 15.83
C LEU A 38 -12.88 20.98 16.86
N ARG A 39 -11.84 21.80 16.79
CA ARG A 39 -11.74 23.08 17.49
C ARG A 39 -12.38 24.19 16.66
N ASP A 40 -12.24 24.10 15.34
CA ASP A 40 -12.75 25.07 14.37
C ASP A 40 -13.18 24.31 13.10
N ALA A 41 -14.48 24.15 12.93
CA ALA A 41 -15.05 23.45 11.79
C ALA A 41 -14.84 24.20 10.47
N VAL A 42 -14.86 25.54 10.50
CA VAL A 42 -14.70 26.37 9.31
C VAL A 42 -13.26 26.29 8.80
N GLU A 43 -12.29 26.38 9.69
CA GLU A 43 -10.88 26.24 9.35
C GLU A 43 -10.60 24.82 8.80
N TYR A 44 -11.16 23.78 9.44
CA TYR A 44 -10.96 22.42 8.98
C TYR A 44 -11.59 22.16 7.62
N GLU A 45 -12.82 22.62 7.39
CA GLU A 45 -13.50 22.51 6.08
C GLU A 45 -12.68 23.18 4.97
N LYS A 46 -12.17 24.38 5.22
CA LYS A 46 -11.28 25.08 4.30
C LYS A 46 -10.04 24.26 3.98
N ASN A 47 -9.40 23.66 4.98
CA ASN A 47 -8.22 22.81 4.79
C ASN A 47 -8.52 21.59 3.90
N VAL A 48 -9.66 20.92 4.11
CA VAL A 48 -10.09 19.79 3.28
C VAL A 48 -10.34 20.22 1.83
N LEU A 49 -11.02 21.36 1.63
CA LEU A 49 -11.29 21.87 0.29
C LEU A 49 -10.01 22.31 -0.43
N GLU A 50 -9.06 22.92 0.27
CA GLU A 50 -7.74 23.27 -0.29
C GLU A 50 -6.95 22.01 -0.68
N ARG A 51 -7.03 20.93 0.10
CA ARG A 51 -6.43 19.64 -0.25
C ARG A 51 -7.12 19.04 -1.48
N GLU A 52 -8.43 19.09 -1.55
CA GLU A 52 -9.21 18.59 -2.69
C GLU A 52 -8.91 19.36 -3.99
N ALA A 53 -8.61 20.66 -3.90
CA ALA A 53 -8.22 21.48 -5.03
C ALA A 53 -6.82 21.12 -5.61
N GLN A 54 -5.94 20.49 -4.83
CA GLN A 54 -4.63 20.03 -5.29
C GLN A 54 -4.71 18.76 -6.14
N GLY A 55 -5.81 18.03 -6.04
CA GLY A 55 -6.07 16.79 -6.77
C GLY A 55 -7.23 16.05 -6.13
N THR A 56 -8.09 15.47 -6.96
CA THR A 56 -9.29 14.77 -6.47
C THR A 56 -8.94 13.66 -5.50
N THR A 57 -9.75 13.53 -4.45
CA THR A 57 -9.73 12.40 -3.52
C THR A 57 -10.76 11.31 -3.88
N GLY A 58 -11.41 11.42 -5.02
CA GLY A 58 -12.22 10.37 -5.61
C GLY A 58 -11.33 9.27 -6.18
N VAL A 59 -11.30 8.11 -5.52
CA VAL A 59 -10.36 7.02 -5.81
C VAL A 59 -10.86 6.07 -6.91
N GLY A 60 -12.12 6.20 -7.31
CA GLY A 60 -12.78 5.31 -8.29
C GLY A 60 -13.73 4.33 -7.61
N GLY A 61 -14.42 3.49 -8.39
CA GLY A 61 -15.40 2.53 -7.86
C GLY A 61 -16.59 3.16 -7.14
N GLY A 62 -16.87 4.45 -7.39
CA GLY A 62 -17.93 5.20 -6.72
C GLY A 62 -17.58 5.62 -5.27
N VAL A 63 -16.29 5.71 -4.95
CA VAL A 63 -15.77 6.03 -3.61
C VAL A 63 -14.90 7.28 -3.63
N ALA A 64 -15.01 8.12 -2.59
CA ALA A 64 -14.09 9.22 -2.33
C ALA A 64 -13.62 9.22 -0.87
N ILE A 65 -12.37 9.66 -0.66
CA ILE A 65 -11.74 9.73 0.65
C ILE A 65 -11.21 11.15 0.89
N PRO A 66 -12.09 12.18 1.02
CA PRO A 66 -11.64 13.50 1.44
C PRO A 66 -10.89 13.41 2.77
N HIS A 67 -9.84 14.19 2.90
CA HIS A 67 -9.01 14.17 4.10
C HIS A 67 -8.32 15.50 4.30
N GLY A 68 -8.06 15.82 5.56
CA GLY A 68 -7.32 17.02 5.92
C GLY A 68 -6.55 16.83 7.20
N LYS A 69 -5.40 17.52 7.27
CA LYS A 69 -4.56 17.60 8.45
C LYS A 69 -4.49 19.05 8.89
N SER A 70 -4.88 19.34 10.12
CA SER A 70 -5.00 20.70 10.61
C SER A 70 -4.93 20.80 12.12
N ASN A 71 -4.43 21.91 12.62
CA ASN A 71 -4.50 22.31 14.03
C ASN A 71 -5.95 22.52 14.52
N ALA A 72 -6.89 22.65 13.60
CA ALA A 72 -8.32 22.70 13.91
C ALA A 72 -8.89 21.35 14.37
N VAL A 73 -8.16 20.24 14.17
CA VAL A 73 -8.55 18.90 14.62
C VAL A 73 -8.01 18.65 16.02
N LEU A 74 -8.88 18.30 16.96
CA LEU A 74 -8.53 18.00 18.36
C LEU A 74 -8.08 16.55 18.54
N VAL A 75 -8.81 15.63 17.92
CA VAL A 75 -8.54 14.18 17.96
C VAL A 75 -8.73 13.57 16.60
N PRO A 76 -7.95 12.53 16.25
CA PRO A 76 -8.16 11.81 15.00
C PRO A 76 -9.57 11.25 14.91
N ALA A 77 -10.23 11.42 13.78
CA ALA A 77 -11.59 10.96 13.59
C ALA A 77 -11.91 10.66 12.14
N LEU A 78 -12.90 9.77 11.95
CA LEU A 78 -13.53 9.48 10.67
C LEU A 78 -14.99 9.89 10.68
N ALA A 79 -15.47 10.34 9.53
CA ALA A 79 -16.90 10.41 9.21
C ALA A 79 -17.16 9.66 7.90
N ALA A 80 -18.32 9.00 7.79
CA ALA A 80 -18.70 8.26 6.60
C ALA A 80 -20.12 8.63 6.16
N VAL A 81 -20.33 8.76 4.86
CA VAL A 81 -21.65 8.98 4.29
C VAL A 81 -21.89 8.10 3.09
N THR A 82 -23.12 7.59 2.97
CA THR A 82 -23.65 7.11 1.71
C THR A 82 -24.59 8.16 1.13
N LEU A 83 -24.53 8.38 -0.17
CA LEU A 83 -25.38 9.35 -0.82
C LEU A 83 -26.63 8.66 -1.40
N ARG A 84 -27.76 9.36 -1.36
CA ARG A 84 -29.01 8.89 -1.98
C ARG A 84 -28.84 8.80 -3.49
N GLU A 85 -28.24 9.82 -4.09
CA GLU A 85 -27.88 9.90 -5.50
C GLU A 85 -26.39 10.10 -5.62
N ALA A 86 -25.75 9.42 -6.56
CA ALA A 86 -24.34 9.61 -6.80
C ALA A 86 -24.05 10.99 -7.40
N ILE A 87 -22.95 11.62 -7.00
CA ILE A 87 -22.55 12.95 -7.45
C ILE A 87 -21.31 12.89 -8.34
N ASP A 88 -21.14 13.87 -9.22
CA ASP A 88 -19.86 14.09 -9.90
C ASP A 88 -18.83 14.62 -8.91
N TYR A 89 -17.96 13.73 -8.46
CA TYR A 89 -16.86 14.05 -7.55
C TYR A 89 -15.55 14.35 -8.31
N GLN A 90 -15.57 14.20 -9.64
CA GLN A 90 -14.37 14.23 -10.49
C GLN A 90 -13.36 13.12 -10.11
N ALA A 91 -13.88 11.92 -9.82
CA ALA A 91 -13.05 10.77 -9.46
C ALA A 91 -12.09 10.38 -10.59
N LEU A 92 -11.00 9.68 -10.24
CA LEU A 92 -9.93 9.29 -11.18
C LEU A 92 -10.41 8.44 -12.35
N ASP A 93 -11.47 7.68 -12.18
CA ASP A 93 -12.10 6.84 -13.22
C ASP A 93 -13.27 7.52 -13.93
N GLY A 94 -13.59 8.76 -13.56
CA GLY A 94 -14.74 9.51 -14.06
C GLY A 94 -16.10 8.99 -13.60
N ALA A 95 -16.15 7.98 -12.72
CA ALA A 95 -17.39 7.44 -12.19
C ALA A 95 -17.99 8.36 -11.11
N PRO A 96 -19.33 8.48 -11.02
CA PRO A 96 -19.96 9.24 -9.96
C PRO A 96 -19.79 8.54 -8.60
N VAL A 97 -19.61 9.33 -7.54
CA VAL A 97 -19.34 8.86 -6.17
C VAL A 97 -20.62 8.77 -5.36
N ARG A 98 -20.76 7.69 -4.59
CA ARG A 98 -21.89 7.44 -3.70
C ARG A 98 -21.47 7.11 -2.26
N LEU A 99 -20.22 6.74 -2.03
CA LEU A 99 -19.66 6.40 -0.72
C LEU A 99 -18.48 7.32 -0.42
N LEU A 100 -18.51 8.03 0.70
CA LEU A 100 -17.45 8.94 1.09
C LEU A 100 -16.99 8.67 2.53
N PHE A 101 -15.67 8.78 2.75
CA PHE A 101 -15.04 8.75 4.06
C PHE A 101 -14.19 10.00 4.24
N LEU A 102 -14.52 10.83 5.23
CA LEU A 102 -13.71 12.00 5.60
C LEU A 102 -12.76 11.63 6.75
N ILE A 103 -11.48 11.87 6.56
CA ILE A 103 -10.43 11.59 7.55
C ILE A 103 -9.92 12.90 8.12
N ALA A 104 -10.10 13.10 9.42
CA ALA A 104 -9.57 14.23 10.17
C ALA A 104 -8.36 13.80 11.00
N ALA A 105 -7.22 14.48 10.79
CA ALA A 105 -5.99 14.25 11.53
C ALA A 105 -5.45 15.55 12.13
N PRO A 106 -5.00 15.55 13.41
CA PRO A 106 -4.28 16.68 14.00
C PRO A 106 -2.93 16.90 13.32
N ASP A 107 -2.43 18.13 13.35
CA ASP A 107 -1.05 18.39 12.96
C ASP A 107 -0.07 17.62 13.86
N GLY A 108 0.98 17.05 13.26
CA GLY A 108 1.94 16.21 13.97
C GLY A 108 1.61 14.70 13.95
N ALA A 109 0.39 14.31 13.59
CA ALA A 109 -0.03 12.90 13.51
C ALA A 109 0.25 12.28 12.11
N ASN A 110 1.46 12.41 11.59
CA ASN A 110 1.79 11.98 10.21
C ASN A 110 1.57 10.48 10.00
N ASP A 111 2.12 9.65 10.89
CA ASP A 111 2.09 8.20 10.75
C ASP A 111 0.67 7.65 10.86
N LEU A 112 -0.12 8.19 11.80
CA LEU A 112 -1.50 7.79 11.99
C LEU A 112 -2.38 8.08 10.78
N HIS A 113 -2.25 9.29 10.22
CA HIS A 113 -3.01 9.70 9.04
C HIS A 113 -2.74 8.79 7.84
N ILE A 114 -1.47 8.47 7.59
CA ILE A 114 -1.06 7.59 6.51
C ILE A 114 -1.55 6.16 6.74
N GLN A 115 -1.43 5.62 7.95
CA GLN A 115 -1.90 4.28 8.29
C GLN A 115 -3.40 4.12 8.07
N VAL A 116 -4.20 5.09 8.54
CA VAL A 116 -5.67 5.06 8.37
C VAL A 116 -6.05 5.16 6.91
N LEU A 117 -5.40 6.07 6.15
CA LEU A 117 -5.61 6.18 4.70
C LEU A 117 -5.29 4.87 3.97
N ALA A 118 -4.15 4.26 4.27
CA ALA A 118 -3.73 3.02 3.63
C ALA A 118 -4.69 1.88 3.94
N ARG A 119 -5.06 1.70 5.21
CA ARG A 119 -6.00 0.66 5.64
C ARG A 119 -7.38 0.82 5.02
N LEU A 120 -7.92 2.04 5.06
CA LEU A 120 -9.21 2.33 4.45
C LEU A 120 -9.18 2.12 2.93
N ALA A 121 -8.11 2.56 2.26
CA ALA A 121 -7.94 2.37 0.82
C ALA A 121 -7.91 0.87 0.45
N GLN A 122 -7.21 0.04 1.21
CA GLN A 122 -7.18 -1.41 1.00
C GLN A 122 -8.57 -2.03 1.07
N LEU A 123 -9.34 -1.73 2.13
CA LEU A 123 -10.70 -2.25 2.29
C LEU A 123 -11.64 -1.78 1.16
N LEU A 124 -11.54 -0.52 0.75
CA LEU A 124 -12.39 0.07 -0.28
C LEU A 124 -12.05 -0.37 -1.71
N MET A 125 -10.93 -1.07 -1.90
CA MET A 125 -10.62 -1.70 -3.19
C MET A 125 -11.46 -2.97 -3.46
N GLU A 126 -12.12 -3.52 -2.45
CA GLU A 126 -13.01 -4.66 -2.64
C GLU A 126 -14.41 -4.20 -3.05
N PRO A 127 -14.87 -4.45 -4.28
CA PRO A 127 -16.18 -3.98 -4.75
C PRO A 127 -17.34 -4.51 -3.92
N MET A 128 -17.27 -5.77 -3.46
CA MET A 128 -18.31 -6.37 -2.64
C MET A 128 -18.44 -5.69 -1.27
N PHE A 129 -17.32 -5.32 -0.66
CA PHE A 129 -17.32 -4.58 0.60
C PHE A 129 -17.95 -3.19 0.44
N CYS A 130 -17.61 -2.47 -0.63
CA CYS A 130 -18.24 -1.17 -0.92
C CYS A 130 -19.74 -1.30 -1.14
N GLU A 131 -20.20 -2.37 -1.81
CA GLU A 131 -21.63 -2.61 -2.00
C GLU A 131 -22.35 -2.97 -0.68
N GLU A 132 -21.75 -3.78 0.18
CA GLU A 132 -22.28 -4.08 1.51
C GLU A 132 -22.45 -2.79 2.34
N LEU A 133 -21.45 -1.88 2.32
CA LEU A 133 -21.54 -0.59 3.00
C LEU A 133 -22.66 0.31 2.45
N LYS A 134 -22.84 0.34 1.13
CA LYS A 134 -23.90 1.13 0.48
C LYS A 134 -25.30 0.58 0.75
N GLN A 135 -25.43 -0.71 1.11
CA GLN A 135 -26.68 -1.39 1.40
C GLN A 135 -27.06 -1.36 2.88
N ALA A 136 -26.15 -0.97 3.77
CA ALA A 136 -26.43 -0.86 5.19
C ALA A 136 -27.65 0.05 5.45
N ALA A 137 -28.57 -0.42 6.27
CA ALA A 137 -29.81 0.29 6.60
C ALA A 137 -29.64 1.21 7.81
N THR A 138 -28.69 0.91 8.71
CA THR A 138 -28.39 1.70 9.90
C THR A 138 -26.89 1.96 10.06
N PRO A 139 -26.49 3.02 10.81
CA PRO A 139 -25.09 3.27 11.13
C PRO A 139 -24.41 2.09 11.85
N GLU A 140 -25.14 1.36 12.67
CA GLU A 140 -24.64 0.19 13.39
C GLU A 140 -24.34 -0.96 12.45
N GLU A 141 -25.23 -1.21 11.46
CA GLU A 141 -24.96 -2.20 10.40
C GLU A 141 -23.75 -1.82 9.55
N PHE A 142 -23.62 -0.53 9.19
CA PHE A 142 -22.47 -0.01 8.46
C PHE A 142 -21.16 -0.29 9.23
N LEU A 143 -21.13 0.01 10.52
CA LEU A 143 -19.97 -0.27 11.37
C LEU A 143 -19.72 -1.77 11.57
N ALA A 144 -20.77 -2.57 11.66
CA ALA A 144 -20.64 -4.03 11.77
C ALA A 144 -19.98 -4.65 10.52
N VAL A 145 -20.29 -4.13 9.34
CA VAL A 145 -19.63 -4.56 8.08
C VAL A 145 -18.14 -4.24 8.13
N ILE A 146 -17.75 -3.04 8.58
CA ILE A 146 -16.34 -2.65 8.75
C ILE A 146 -15.65 -3.54 9.78
N ALA A 147 -16.24 -3.69 10.98
CA ALA A 147 -15.67 -4.47 12.07
C ALA A 147 -15.43 -5.94 11.67
N LYS A 148 -16.37 -6.54 10.96
CA LYS A 148 -16.24 -7.92 10.46
C LYS A 148 -15.06 -8.05 9.50
N ARG A 149 -14.85 -7.06 8.64
CA ARG A 149 -13.77 -7.05 7.68
C ARG A 149 -12.42 -6.85 8.35
N GLU A 150 -12.31 -5.90 9.26
CA GLU A 150 -11.10 -5.66 10.06
C GLU A 150 -10.68 -6.89 10.88
N GLN A 151 -11.64 -7.60 11.47
CA GLN A 151 -11.36 -8.84 12.20
C GLN A 151 -10.84 -9.93 11.28
N GLY A 152 -11.40 -10.07 10.08
CA GLY A 152 -10.93 -10.99 9.06
C GLY A 152 -9.50 -10.72 8.62
N GLU A 153 -9.16 -9.44 8.39
CA GLU A 153 -7.79 -9.03 8.03
C GLU A 153 -6.81 -9.22 9.19
N THR A 154 -7.18 -8.82 10.41
CA THR A 154 -6.33 -9.01 11.60
C THR A 154 -6.06 -10.49 11.86
N ALA A 155 -7.06 -11.35 11.65
CA ALA A 155 -6.89 -12.80 11.76
C ALA A 155 -5.98 -13.36 10.63
N ARG A 156 -6.05 -12.79 9.43
CA ARG A 156 -5.18 -13.14 8.29
C ARG A 156 -3.74 -12.66 8.51
N GLU A 157 -3.56 -11.43 9.00
CA GLU A 157 -2.27 -10.88 9.39
C GLU A 157 -1.61 -11.69 10.51
N ALA A 158 -2.36 -11.99 11.58
CA ALA A 158 -1.87 -12.82 12.69
C ALA A 158 -1.53 -14.25 12.24
N ARG A 159 -2.28 -14.80 11.27
CA ARG A 159 -1.98 -16.10 10.69
C ARG A 159 -0.74 -16.05 9.81
N ALA A 160 -0.56 -14.97 9.04
CA ALA A 160 0.63 -14.74 8.23
C ALA A 160 1.87 -14.53 9.10
N GLU A 161 1.76 -13.77 10.21
CA GLU A 161 2.82 -13.62 11.20
C GLU A 161 3.15 -14.93 11.90
N ALA A 162 2.14 -15.72 12.29
CA ALA A 162 2.36 -17.04 12.91
C ALA A 162 3.00 -18.03 11.93
N VAL A 163 2.65 -17.98 10.65
CA VAL A 163 3.30 -18.77 9.59
C VAL A 163 4.73 -18.28 9.36
N ALA A 164 4.96 -16.97 9.38
CA ALA A 164 6.30 -16.38 9.28
C ALA A 164 7.17 -16.73 10.50
N GLU A 165 6.60 -16.74 11.71
CA GLU A 165 7.29 -17.12 12.94
C GLU A 165 7.55 -18.63 13.01
N ALA A 166 6.61 -19.46 12.56
CA ALA A 166 6.81 -20.90 12.41
C ALA A 166 7.90 -21.22 11.36
N ALA A 167 7.95 -20.43 10.27
CA ALA A 167 9.01 -20.51 9.27
C ALA A 167 10.40 -20.09 9.79
N LEU A 168 10.47 -19.38 10.93
CA LEU A 168 11.75 -19.05 11.61
C LEU A 168 12.33 -20.24 12.41
N THR A 169 11.53 -21.27 12.70
CA THR A 169 11.93 -22.46 13.48
C THR A 169 12.30 -23.68 12.63
N GLU A 170 11.98 -23.66 11.33
CA GLU A 170 12.46 -24.65 10.37
C GLU A 170 13.79 -24.19 9.74
N PRO A 171 14.71 -25.10 9.36
CA PRO A 171 15.92 -24.69 8.62
C PRO A 171 15.49 -24.04 7.31
N ARG A 172 15.64 -22.74 7.24
CA ARG A 172 15.27 -21.91 6.08
C ARG A 172 15.92 -22.45 4.83
N LEU A 173 15.14 -23.04 3.94
CA LEU A 173 15.54 -23.08 2.54
C LEU A 173 15.70 -21.60 2.11
N ALA A 174 16.89 -21.25 1.61
CA ALA A 174 17.12 -19.93 1.05
C ALA A 174 16.01 -19.60 0.05
N PRO A 175 15.47 -18.37 0.02
CA PRO A 175 14.39 -18.02 -0.89
C PRO A 175 14.85 -18.26 -2.34
N ARG A 176 14.06 -19.04 -3.08
CA ARG A 176 14.37 -19.36 -4.49
C ARG A 176 14.11 -18.16 -5.39
N VAL A 177 13.10 -17.37 -5.07
CA VAL A 177 12.72 -16.16 -5.82
C VAL A 177 12.81 -14.96 -4.89
N LEU A 178 13.41 -13.89 -5.38
CA LEU A 178 13.35 -12.57 -4.73
C LEU A 178 12.49 -11.64 -5.57
N ALA A 179 11.85 -10.66 -4.93
CA ALA A 179 11.13 -9.64 -5.65
C ALA A 179 11.41 -8.24 -5.08
N VAL A 180 11.29 -7.23 -5.93
CA VAL A 180 11.30 -5.81 -5.55
C VAL A 180 10.07 -5.16 -6.15
N THR A 181 9.26 -4.53 -5.31
CA THR A 181 8.07 -3.81 -5.78
C THR A 181 8.23 -2.32 -5.57
N ALA A 182 7.85 -1.51 -6.56
CA ALA A 182 7.92 -0.05 -6.48
C ALA A 182 6.91 0.63 -7.41
N CYS A 183 6.25 1.69 -6.94
CA CYS A 183 5.41 2.53 -7.79
C CYS A 183 5.75 4.03 -7.58
N PRO A 184 5.36 4.93 -8.49
CA PRO A 184 5.68 6.37 -8.38
C PRO A 184 5.21 7.00 -7.07
N THR A 185 4.03 6.64 -6.59
CA THR A 185 3.47 7.14 -5.33
C THR A 185 4.03 6.41 -4.10
N GLY A 186 4.60 5.21 -4.27
CA GLY A 186 5.17 4.39 -3.20
C GLY A 186 4.14 3.88 -2.17
N ILE A 187 2.84 3.89 -2.47
CA ILE A 187 1.79 3.56 -1.51
C ILE A 187 1.05 2.28 -1.94
N ALA A 188 -0.11 2.39 -2.60
CA ALA A 188 -1.01 1.25 -2.78
C ALA A 188 -0.41 0.12 -3.64
N HIS A 189 0.00 0.40 -4.87
CA HIS A 189 0.45 -0.63 -5.81
C HIS A 189 1.73 -1.36 -5.35
N THR A 190 2.61 -0.69 -4.61
CA THR A 190 3.84 -1.29 -4.09
C THR A 190 3.53 -2.43 -3.12
N TYR A 191 2.68 -2.17 -2.13
CA TYR A 191 2.36 -3.15 -1.09
C TYR A 191 1.43 -4.26 -1.60
N MET A 192 0.46 -3.91 -2.44
CA MET A 192 -0.46 -4.88 -3.03
C MET A 192 0.26 -5.86 -3.97
N ALA A 193 1.23 -5.39 -4.76
CA ALA A 193 2.01 -6.26 -5.61
C ALA A 193 2.89 -7.21 -4.80
N ALA A 194 3.43 -6.74 -3.66
CA ALA A 194 4.17 -7.59 -2.74
C ALA A 194 3.27 -8.68 -2.15
N GLU A 195 2.10 -8.30 -1.64
CA GLU A 195 1.12 -9.24 -1.07
C GLU A 195 0.63 -10.25 -2.09
N ALA A 196 0.33 -9.83 -3.33
CA ALA A 196 -0.09 -10.74 -4.38
C ALA A 196 0.99 -11.77 -4.73
N LEU A 197 2.26 -11.35 -4.83
CA LEU A 197 3.37 -12.27 -5.10
C LEU A 197 3.62 -13.23 -3.93
N GLU A 198 3.53 -12.76 -2.69
CA GLU A 198 3.73 -13.58 -1.49
C GLU A 198 2.59 -14.59 -1.32
N ALA A 199 1.34 -14.18 -1.54
CA ALA A 199 0.17 -15.06 -1.46
C ALA A 199 0.24 -16.19 -2.50
N GLU A 200 0.53 -15.84 -3.76
CA GLU A 200 0.63 -16.82 -4.83
C GLU A 200 1.82 -17.77 -4.63
N ALA A 201 2.97 -17.24 -4.21
CA ALA A 201 4.13 -18.07 -3.91
C ALA A 201 3.85 -19.07 -2.78
N ALA A 202 3.05 -18.69 -1.78
CA ALA A 202 2.62 -19.60 -0.72
C ALA A 202 1.72 -20.71 -1.26
N GLU A 203 0.79 -20.42 -2.18
CA GLU A 203 -0.05 -21.43 -2.84
C GLU A 203 0.78 -22.39 -3.70
N MET A 204 1.78 -21.86 -4.39
CA MET A 204 2.71 -22.64 -5.22
C MET A 204 3.83 -23.34 -4.41
N HIS A 205 3.89 -23.16 -3.10
CA HIS A 205 4.95 -23.67 -2.21
C HIS A 205 6.36 -23.20 -2.62
N ILE A 206 6.47 -21.96 -3.08
CA ILE A 206 7.72 -21.31 -3.48
C ILE A 206 8.21 -20.41 -2.33
N ALA A 207 9.46 -20.57 -1.92
CA ALA A 207 10.09 -19.66 -0.98
C ALA A 207 10.41 -18.34 -1.69
N ILE A 208 9.71 -17.27 -1.34
CA ILE A 208 9.89 -15.91 -1.86
C ILE A 208 10.22 -14.93 -0.72
N LYS A 209 10.98 -13.88 -1.05
CA LYS A 209 11.10 -12.67 -0.20
C LYS A 209 10.89 -11.44 -1.07
N VAL A 210 10.03 -10.54 -0.61
CA VAL A 210 9.67 -9.33 -1.34
C VAL A 210 10.16 -8.09 -0.61
N GLU A 211 11.03 -7.31 -1.24
CA GLU A 211 11.43 -5.98 -0.80
C GLU A 211 10.44 -4.96 -1.36
N THR A 212 9.93 -4.08 -0.51
CA THR A 212 9.02 -3.00 -0.92
C THR A 212 9.70 -1.64 -0.85
N ASN A 213 9.73 -0.91 -1.97
CA ASN A 213 10.24 0.46 -2.07
C ASN A 213 9.06 1.45 -2.02
N GLY A 214 8.49 1.59 -0.83
CA GLY A 214 7.34 2.44 -0.54
C GLY A 214 7.67 3.91 -0.27
N ALA A 215 6.64 4.70 0.07
CA ALA A 215 6.79 6.09 0.51
C ALA A 215 7.49 6.18 1.89
N ASP A 216 7.33 5.15 2.72
CA ASP A 216 7.94 5.03 4.06
C ASP A 216 9.37 4.48 4.02
N GLY A 217 9.97 4.37 2.82
CA GLY A 217 11.29 3.79 2.62
C GLY A 217 11.27 2.33 2.17
N VAL A 218 12.44 1.69 2.29
CA VAL A 218 12.63 0.29 1.90
C VAL A 218 12.31 -0.61 3.10
N LYS A 219 11.41 -1.58 2.89
CA LYS A 219 11.11 -2.64 3.88
C LYS A 219 11.56 -3.99 3.33
N ASN A 220 11.86 -4.93 4.22
CA ASN A 220 12.31 -6.29 3.89
C ASN A 220 13.53 -6.30 2.96
N HIS A 221 14.52 -5.45 3.23
CA HIS A 221 15.70 -5.31 2.37
C HIS A 221 16.34 -6.66 2.02
N LEU A 222 16.67 -6.84 0.74
CA LEU A 222 17.31 -8.05 0.24
C LEU A 222 18.81 -7.99 0.54
N THR A 223 19.32 -8.97 1.27
CA THR A 223 20.74 -9.08 1.61
C THR A 223 21.55 -9.64 0.44
N GLU A 224 22.86 -9.35 0.40
CA GLU A 224 23.77 -9.90 -0.61
C GLU A 224 23.72 -11.42 -0.64
N GLN A 225 23.68 -12.07 0.51
CA GLN A 225 23.63 -13.54 0.61
C GLN A 225 22.31 -14.12 0.07
N GLU A 226 21.17 -13.43 0.24
CA GLU A 226 19.89 -13.83 -0.35
C GLU A 226 19.95 -13.67 -1.86
N ILE A 227 20.51 -12.56 -2.36
CA ILE A 227 20.70 -12.31 -3.79
C ILE A 227 21.60 -13.38 -4.43
N GLU A 228 22.70 -13.74 -3.77
CA GLU A 228 23.61 -14.80 -4.26
C GLU A 228 22.93 -16.17 -4.37
N ASN A 229 22.02 -16.50 -3.46
CA ASN A 229 21.34 -17.79 -3.43
C ASN A 229 20.06 -17.83 -4.27
N ALA A 230 19.55 -16.70 -4.73
CA ALA A 230 18.32 -16.64 -5.51
C ALA A 230 18.47 -17.21 -6.92
N GLU A 231 17.46 -17.93 -7.38
CA GLU A 231 17.35 -18.44 -8.75
C GLU A 231 16.94 -17.34 -9.73
N CYS A 232 16.06 -16.42 -9.29
CA CYS A 232 15.61 -15.29 -10.10
C CYS A 232 15.14 -14.13 -9.21
N ILE A 233 15.22 -12.90 -9.74
CA ILE A 233 14.75 -11.70 -9.09
C ILE A 233 13.67 -11.05 -9.96
N ILE A 234 12.48 -10.81 -9.39
CA ILE A 234 11.38 -10.10 -10.04
C ILE A 234 11.46 -8.62 -9.65
N VAL A 235 11.62 -7.72 -10.62
CA VAL A 235 11.52 -6.27 -10.40
C VAL A 235 10.19 -5.78 -10.98
N ALA A 236 9.17 -5.71 -10.13
CA ALA A 236 7.84 -5.21 -10.46
C ALA A 236 7.74 -3.72 -10.11
N ALA A 237 8.15 -2.85 -11.04
CA ALA A 237 8.34 -1.44 -10.74
C ALA A 237 7.96 -0.51 -11.90
N ASP A 238 7.25 0.60 -11.56
CA ASP A 238 6.94 1.70 -12.48
C ASP A 238 7.80 2.95 -12.17
N LYS A 239 8.77 2.83 -11.25
CA LYS A 239 9.82 3.83 -11.00
C LYS A 239 11.19 3.18 -11.06
N ALA A 240 12.25 3.98 -11.20
CA ALA A 240 13.62 3.49 -11.16
C ALA A 240 13.94 2.83 -9.81
N VAL A 241 14.44 1.59 -9.87
CA VAL A 241 14.93 0.81 -8.73
C VAL A 241 16.41 0.55 -8.96
N GLU A 242 17.21 0.62 -7.90
CA GLU A 242 18.63 0.29 -7.97
C GLU A 242 18.81 -1.23 -8.19
N THR A 243 19.24 -1.60 -9.38
CA THR A 243 19.41 -2.99 -9.78
C THR A 243 20.87 -3.42 -9.95
N ALA A 244 21.82 -2.49 -9.81
CA ALA A 244 23.25 -2.80 -9.89
C ALA A 244 23.67 -3.93 -8.93
N ARG A 245 23.01 -4.02 -7.76
CA ARG A 245 23.20 -5.09 -6.77
C ARG A 245 22.75 -6.48 -7.25
N PHE A 246 22.06 -6.56 -8.37
CA PHE A 246 21.60 -7.82 -8.98
C PHE A 246 22.46 -8.26 -10.16
N ALA A 247 23.60 -7.61 -10.39
CA ALA A 247 24.52 -7.94 -11.46
C ALA A 247 24.84 -9.45 -11.54
N GLY A 248 24.78 -10.02 -12.73
CA GLY A 248 25.00 -11.46 -12.97
C GLY A 248 23.83 -12.37 -12.59
N LYS A 249 22.72 -11.85 -12.04
CA LYS A 249 21.52 -12.64 -11.71
C LYS A 249 20.44 -12.56 -12.78
N PRO A 250 19.62 -13.62 -12.92
CA PRO A 250 18.42 -13.56 -13.77
C PRO A 250 17.42 -12.56 -13.19
N VAL A 251 17.07 -11.51 -13.94
CA VAL A 251 16.14 -10.47 -13.49
C VAL A 251 14.97 -10.37 -14.46
N LEU A 252 13.76 -10.53 -13.92
CA LEU A 252 12.51 -10.35 -14.64
C LEU A 252 11.92 -8.98 -14.35
N ARG A 253 12.02 -8.04 -15.29
CA ARG A 253 11.48 -6.68 -15.15
C ARG A 253 10.08 -6.61 -15.70
N VAL A 254 9.14 -6.12 -14.89
CA VAL A 254 7.74 -5.96 -15.25
C VAL A 254 7.14 -4.69 -14.64
N PRO A 255 6.09 -4.11 -15.21
CA PRO A 255 5.30 -3.09 -14.54
C PRO A 255 4.69 -3.64 -13.24
N VAL A 256 4.54 -2.79 -12.22
CA VAL A 256 3.93 -3.20 -10.93
C VAL A 256 2.52 -3.76 -11.11
N SER A 257 1.78 -3.25 -12.10
CA SER A 257 0.43 -3.73 -12.43
C SER A 257 0.39 -5.19 -12.90
N GLN A 258 1.48 -5.73 -13.43
CA GLN A 258 1.53 -7.12 -13.86
C GLN A 258 1.64 -8.07 -12.68
N ALA A 259 2.36 -7.69 -11.62
CA ALA A 259 2.43 -8.47 -10.39
C ALA A 259 1.08 -8.53 -9.64
N LEU A 260 0.20 -7.53 -9.87
CA LEU A 260 -1.15 -7.52 -9.35
C LEU A 260 -2.13 -8.38 -10.14
N LYS A 261 -1.95 -8.43 -11.47
CA LYS A 261 -2.93 -9.08 -12.37
C LYS A 261 -2.67 -10.57 -12.54
N ASP A 262 -1.42 -10.97 -12.54
CA ASP A 262 -1.03 -12.33 -12.89
C ASP A 262 0.26 -12.74 -12.18
N PRO A 263 0.25 -12.82 -10.83
CA PRO A 263 1.41 -13.21 -10.03
C PRO A 263 1.86 -14.66 -10.33
N GLU A 264 0.92 -15.57 -10.61
CA GLU A 264 1.18 -16.97 -10.95
C GLU A 264 2.10 -17.08 -12.17
N MET A 265 1.73 -16.41 -13.25
CA MET A 265 2.55 -16.40 -14.49
C MET A 265 3.95 -15.82 -14.25
N LEU A 266 4.08 -14.78 -13.40
CA LEU A 266 5.38 -14.20 -13.09
C LEU A 266 6.26 -15.16 -12.31
N LEU A 267 5.73 -15.87 -11.33
CA LEU A 267 6.45 -16.89 -10.57
C LEU A 267 6.88 -18.07 -11.46
N HIS A 268 5.99 -18.54 -12.33
CA HIS A 268 6.36 -19.56 -13.33
C HIS A 268 7.48 -19.09 -14.25
N ARG A 269 7.43 -17.86 -14.75
CA ARG A 269 8.49 -17.30 -15.59
C ARG A 269 9.81 -17.14 -14.82
N ALA A 270 9.75 -16.71 -13.57
CA ALA A 270 10.94 -16.58 -12.73
C ALA A 270 11.67 -17.93 -12.55
N LEU A 271 10.90 -19.02 -12.37
CA LEU A 271 11.45 -20.36 -12.18
C LEU A 271 11.77 -21.10 -13.47
N SER A 272 11.32 -20.61 -14.63
CA SER A 272 11.57 -21.25 -15.94
C SER A 272 13.01 -21.10 -16.45
N GLY A 273 13.84 -20.30 -15.79
CA GLY A 273 15.22 -20.01 -16.21
C GLY A 273 15.34 -19.17 -17.49
N THR A 274 14.23 -18.52 -17.91
CA THR A 274 14.19 -17.70 -19.14
C THR A 274 14.41 -16.21 -18.89
N ALA A 275 14.58 -15.79 -17.64
CA ALA A 275 14.82 -14.40 -17.31
C ALA A 275 16.22 -13.95 -17.80
N PRO A 276 16.34 -12.74 -18.38
CA PRO A 276 17.64 -12.22 -18.81
C PRO A 276 18.56 -11.98 -17.61
N LEU A 277 19.87 -12.15 -17.82
CA LEU A 277 20.86 -11.79 -16.81
C LEU A 277 20.99 -10.27 -16.71
N GLU A 278 21.05 -9.76 -15.49
CA GLU A 278 21.36 -8.35 -15.25
C GLU A 278 22.82 -8.08 -15.65
N PRO A 279 23.11 -7.04 -16.45
CA PRO A 279 24.47 -6.75 -16.89
C PRO A 279 25.36 -6.41 -15.70
N GLU A 280 26.61 -6.88 -15.73
CA GLU A 280 27.64 -6.43 -14.83
C GLU A 280 28.00 -4.98 -15.17
N ASP A 281 28.02 -4.09 -14.19
CA ASP A 281 28.40 -2.70 -14.40
C ASP A 281 29.92 -2.62 -14.62
N GLU A 282 30.36 -2.40 -15.88
CA GLU A 282 31.77 -2.27 -16.26
C GLU A 282 32.46 -1.03 -15.65
N SER A 283 31.78 -0.25 -14.81
CA SER A 283 32.25 1.05 -14.31
C SER A 283 32.99 1.04 -12.96
N VAL A 284 33.29 -0.12 -12.37
CA VAL A 284 34.16 -0.20 -11.18
C VAL A 284 35.57 -0.66 -11.59
N PRO A 285 36.58 0.25 -11.63
CA PRO A 285 37.98 -0.18 -11.87
C PRO A 285 38.42 -1.07 -10.72
N GLY A 286 38.74 -2.32 -11.05
CA GLY A 286 39.24 -3.30 -10.09
C GLY A 286 40.43 -2.76 -9.29
N MET A 287 40.32 -2.75 -7.96
CA MET A 287 41.49 -2.62 -7.09
C MET A 287 42.40 -3.81 -7.31
N GLY A 288 43.41 -3.59 -8.16
CA GLY A 288 44.42 -4.56 -8.48
C GLY A 288 45.14 -5.05 -7.23
N CYS A 289 45.01 -6.32 -6.95
CA CYS A 289 45.81 -7.02 -5.95
C CYS A 289 47.27 -7.08 -6.44
N ASN A 290 48.10 -6.18 -5.96
CA ASN A 290 49.53 -6.05 -6.26
C ASN A 290 50.30 -7.22 -5.63
N ARG A 291 50.40 -8.38 -6.30
CA ARG A 291 51.35 -9.42 -5.99
C ARG A 291 52.73 -8.99 -6.45
N LYS A 292 53.55 -8.50 -5.55
CA LYS A 292 55.00 -8.35 -5.75
C LYS A 292 55.58 -9.72 -6.09
N ALA A 293 55.96 -9.93 -7.35
CA ALA A 293 56.85 -10.97 -7.75
C ALA A 293 58.27 -10.55 -7.31
N GLY A 294 58.86 -11.28 -6.38
CA GLY A 294 60.25 -11.13 -6.01
C GLY A 294 61.17 -11.59 -7.15
N SER A 295 62.01 -10.69 -7.62
CA SER A 295 63.10 -10.99 -8.56
C SER A 295 64.25 -11.50 -7.75
N ALA A 296 64.57 -12.77 -7.93
CA ALA A 296 65.88 -13.33 -7.57
C ALA A 296 66.90 -12.89 -8.61
N LYS A 297 67.98 -12.25 -8.16
CA LYS A 297 69.22 -12.06 -8.88
C LYS A 297 70.13 -13.25 -8.56
N ASP A 298 70.58 -13.88 -9.58
CA ASP A 298 71.88 -14.57 -9.67
C ASP A 298 72.53 -14.09 -10.96
N GLY A 299 73.70 -13.55 -11.05
CA GLY A 299 74.98 -13.91 -10.50
C GLY A 299 75.87 -14.42 -11.63
N ALA A 300 76.65 -13.52 -12.21
CA ALA A 300 78.05 -13.71 -12.67
C ALA A 300 78.53 -12.40 -13.29
#